data_5d5e3deb04296cc75979781a66d23840
#
_entry.id   5d5e3deb04296cc75979781a66d23840
#
_cell.length_a   1.000
_cell.length_b   1.000
_cell.length_c   1.000
_cell.angle_alpha   90.00
_cell.angle_beta   90.00
_cell.angle_gamma   90.00
#
_symmetry.space_group_name_H-M   'P 1'
#
loop_
_entity.id
_entity.type
_entity.pdbx_description
1 polymer ?
#
loop_
_entity_poly.entity_id
_entity_poly.type
_entity_poly.pdbx_seq_one_letter_code
_entity_poly.pdbx_strand_id
1 'polypeptide(L)'
;MSLTRASQKVVPLAQKRLGELALERVGKTPLVRIERLGAGLEGVQILAKAEWFNPGGSVKDRAAAAIVAAAEAAGELKPGRHLLDATSGNTGIAYAMIGAARGFPVTLCMPSNASEERKRILRAYGAKIGRAHV
;
A
#
# COMPACT_ATOMS: atom_id res chain seq x y z
N MET A 1 -6.05 53.82 -14.68
CA MET A 1 -5.61 53.04 -13.49
C MET A 1 -5.59 51.58 -13.85
N SER A 2 -4.40 51.08 -14.16
CA SER A 2 -4.20 49.68 -14.57
C SER A 2 -3.93 48.83 -13.32
N LEU A 3 -4.83 47.92 -13.00
CA LEU A 3 -4.64 46.95 -11.90
C LEU A 3 -3.72 45.83 -12.40
N THR A 4 -2.46 45.92 -12.03
CA THR A 4 -1.48 44.86 -12.27
C THR A 4 -1.87 43.62 -11.41
N ARG A 5 -2.39 42.60 -12.06
CA ARG A 5 -2.67 41.30 -11.43
C ARG A 5 -1.35 40.68 -10.96
N ALA A 6 -1.11 40.70 -9.64
CA ALA A 6 0.01 39.98 -9.06
C ALA A 6 -0.06 38.52 -9.45
N SER A 7 0.90 38.05 -10.22
CA SER A 7 1.07 36.63 -10.58
C SER A 7 1.36 35.87 -9.28
N GLN A 8 0.38 35.18 -8.75
CA GLN A 8 0.61 34.22 -7.67
C GLN A 8 1.49 33.11 -8.23
N LYS A 9 2.76 33.09 -7.83
CA LYS A 9 3.66 31.98 -8.07
C LYS A 9 3.06 30.74 -7.41
N VAL A 10 2.50 29.83 -8.21
CA VAL A 10 2.12 28.50 -7.75
C VAL A 10 3.40 27.79 -7.37
N VAL A 11 3.63 27.59 -6.07
CA VAL A 11 4.76 26.81 -5.57
C VAL A 11 4.49 25.37 -5.93
N PRO A 12 5.39 24.66 -6.67
CA PRO A 12 5.20 23.26 -7.03
C PRO A 12 4.95 22.41 -5.78
N LEU A 13 4.03 21.46 -5.88
CA LEU A 13 3.64 20.57 -4.75
C LEU A 13 4.84 19.85 -4.12
N ALA A 14 5.90 19.60 -4.89
CA ALA A 14 7.16 19.01 -4.44
C ALA A 14 7.89 19.84 -3.35
N GLN A 15 7.61 21.15 -3.24
CA GLN A 15 8.22 22.02 -2.24
C GLN A 15 7.37 22.20 -0.97
N LYS A 16 6.13 21.72 -0.98
CA LYS A 16 5.21 21.79 0.17
C LYS A 16 4.89 20.38 0.66
N ARG A 17 5.77 19.77 1.45
CA ARG A 17 5.44 18.53 2.17
C ARG A 17 4.47 18.83 3.29
N LEU A 18 3.18 18.69 3.01
CA LEU A 18 2.13 18.72 4.01
C LEU A 18 1.78 17.26 4.31
N GLY A 19 2.17 16.79 5.49
CA GLY A 19 1.91 15.43 5.96
C GLY A 19 2.87 14.38 5.45
N GLU A 20 2.65 13.14 5.88
CA GLU A 20 3.40 11.96 5.43
C GLU A 20 2.77 11.35 4.17
N LEU A 21 3.59 10.80 3.28
CA LEU A 21 3.10 9.98 2.17
C LEU A 21 2.53 8.66 2.70
N ALA A 22 1.52 8.11 2.03
CA ALA A 22 0.91 6.85 2.43
C ALA A 22 1.94 5.73 2.61
N LEU A 23 2.93 5.61 1.72
CA LEU A 23 3.98 4.60 1.81
C LEU A 23 4.92 4.80 3.01
N GLU A 24 5.09 6.02 3.48
CA GLU A 24 5.88 6.31 4.69
C GLU A 24 5.21 5.79 5.97
N ARG A 25 3.90 5.49 5.90
CA ARG A 25 3.11 4.90 6.99
C ARG A 25 3.24 3.39 7.10
N VAL A 26 3.76 2.72 6.07
CA VAL A 26 3.93 1.26 6.09
C VAL A 26 4.82 0.87 7.28
N GLY A 27 4.28 -0.01 8.13
CA GLY A 27 4.97 -0.50 9.31
C GLY A 27 4.90 0.38 10.56
N LYS A 28 4.41 1.61 10.46
CA LYS A 28 4.18 2.50 11.62
C LYS A 28 2.85 2.19 12.30
N THR A 29 2.61 0.91 12.59
CA THR A 29 1.37 0.43 13.19
C THR A 29 1.45 0.48 14.71
N PRO A 30 0.36 0.82 15.43
CA PRO A 30 0.38 0.86 16.89
C PRO A 30 0.45 -0.53 17.52
N LEU A 31 0.95 -0.56 18.74
CA LEU A 31 0.83 -1.71 19.63
C LEU A 31 -0.33 -1.45 20.57
N VAL A 32 -1.33 -2.34 20.57
CA VAL A 32 -2.54 -2.22 21.41
C VAL A 32 -2.57 -3.29 22.47
N ARG A 33 -3.01 -2.93 23.67
CA ARG A 33 -3.17 -3.88 24.77
C ARG A 33 -4.56 -4.52 24.71
N ILE A 34 -4.59 -5.84 24.84
CA ILE A 34 -5.82 -6.64 24.88
C ILE A 34 -6.14 -6.95 26.35
N GLU A 35 -7.09 -6.22 26.93
CA GLU A 35 -7.38 -6.33 28.36
C GLU A 35 -8.32 -7.50 28.68
N ARG A 36 -9.39 -7.68 27.91
CA ARG A 36 -10.43 -8.68 28.22
C ARG A 36 -9.93 -10.12 28.16
N LEU A 37 -9.06 -10.45 27.21
CA LEU A 37 -8.47 -11.80 27.10
C LEU A 37 -7.40 -12.07 28.17
N GLY A 38 -6.81 -11.02 28.73
CA GLY A 38 -5.83 -11.11 29.80
C GLY A 38 -6.43 -10.98 31.22
N ALA A 39 -7.75 -10.81 31.32
CA ALA A 39 -8.40 -10.64 32.61
C ALA A 39 -8.24 -11.91 33.49
N GLY A 40 -7.70 -11.73 34.69
CA GLY A 40 -7.42 -12.83 35.64
C GLY A 40 -6.06 -13.52 35.47
N LEU A 41 -5.23 -13.09 34.52
CA LEU A 41 -3.85 -13.57 34.36
C LEU A 41 -2.89 -12.60 35.06
N GLU A 42 -2.45 -12.96 36.26
CA GLU A 42 -1.50 -12.14 37.02
C GLU A 42 -0.12 -12.11 36.32
N GLY A 43 0.48 -10.90 36.20
CA GLY A 43 1.81 -10.72 35.62
C GLY A 43 1.87 -10.89 34.10
N VAL A 44 0.74 -11.10 33.41
CA VAL A 44 0.68 -11.29 31.92
C VAL A 44 0.07 -10.06 31.26
N GLN A 45 0.74 -9.57 30.21
CA GLN A 45 0.18 -8.56 29.31
C GLN A 45 0.04 -9.16 27.91
N ILE A 46 -1.16 -9.08 27.36
CA ILE A 46 -1.41 -9.49 25.96
C ILE A 46 -1.41 -8.24 25.10
N LEU A 47 -0.50 -8.21 24.13
CA LEU A 47 -0.34 -7.11 23.21
C LEU A 47 -0.57 -7.58 21.76
N ALA A 48 -1.24 -6.76 20.96
CA ALA A 48 -1.44 -7.01 19.54
C ALA A 48 -0.85 -5.88 18.71
N LYS A 49 -0.06 -6.24 17.72
CA LYS A 49 0.42 -5.30 16.69
C LYS A 49 -0.70 -5.04 15.69
N ALA A 50 -1.22 -3.81 15.63
CA ALA A 50 -2.41 -3.47 14.86
C ALA A 50 -2.09 -3.29 13.38
N GLU A 51 -1.79 -4.37 12.67
CA GLU A 51 -1.33 -4.36 11.28
C GLU A 51 -2.38 -3.89 10.26
N TRP A 52 -3.64 -3.83 10.65
CA TRP A 52 -4.71 -3.23 9.83
C TRP A 52 -4.60 -1.70 9.69
N PHE A 53 -3.74 -1.03 10.46
CA PHE A 53 -3.41 0.38 10.29
C PHE A 53 -2.39 0.67 9.19
N ASN A 54 -1.83 -0.36 8.55
CA ASN A 54 -1.05 -0.14 7.34
C ASN A 54 -1.93 0.43 6.22
N PRO A 55 -1.39 1.22 5.29
CA PRO A 55 -2.17 1.85 4.20
C PRO A 55 -2.97 0.88 3.33
N GLY A 56 -2.44 -0.32 3.05
CA GLY A 56 -3.13 -1.39 2.34
C GLY A 56 -3.98 -2.29 3.25
N GLY A 57 -4.02 -2.01 4.55
CA GLY A 57 -4.88 -2.66 5.54
C GLY A 57 -4.34 -3.98 6.09
N SER A 58 -3.08 -4.33 5.90
CA SER A 58 -2.54 -5.58 6.43
C SER A 58 -1.02 -5.59 6.62
N VAL A 59 -0.52 -6.63 7.32
CA VAL A 59 0.92 -6.88 7.48
C VAL A 59 1.64 -7.09 6.15
N LYS A 60 0.93 -7.42 5.06
CA LYS A 60 1.53 -7.66 3.74
C LYS A 60 2.13 -6.41 3.12
N ASP A 61 1.71 -5.24 3.53
CA ASP A 61 2.30 -3.98 3.11
C ASP A 61 3.80 -3.92 3.41
N ARG A 62 4.23 -4.47 4.57
CA ARG A 62 5.64 -4.52 4.95
C ARG A 62 6.47 -5.35 3.97
N ALA A 63 6.02 -6.57 3.68
CA ALA A 63 6.73 -7.47 2.77
C ALA A 63 6.74 -6.91 1.35
N ALA A 64 5.59 -6.45 0.85
CA ALA A 64 5.47 -5.87 -0.48
C ALA A 64 6.35 -4.63 -0.64
N ALA A 65 6.39 -3.74 0.34
CA ALA A 65 7.26 -2.56 0.31
C ALA A 65 8.74 -2.92 0.27
N ALA A 66 9.17 -3.92 1.05
CA ALA A 66 10.54 -4.39 1.05
C ALA A 66 10.95 -5.04 -0.28
N ILE A 67 10.07 -5.88 -0.86
CA ILE A 67 10.29 -6.53 -2.16
C ILE A 67 10.41 -5.48 -3.27
N VAL A 68 9.48 -4.53 -3.32
CA VAL A 68 9.51 -3.46 -4.33
C VAL A 68 10.77 -2.61 -4.18
N ALA A 69 11.13 -2.21 -2.96
CA ALA A 69 12.35 -1.43 -2.73
C ALA A 69 13.63 -2.19 -3.16
N ALA A 70 13.69 -3.50 -2.90
CA ALA A 70 14.80 -4.34 -3.33
C ALA A 70 14.88 -4.45 -4.87
N ALA A 71 13.74 -4.64 -5.55
CA ALA A 71 13.67 -4.71 -7.00
C ALA A 71 14.05 -3.37 -7.67
N GLU A 72 13.64 -2.23 -7.08
CA GLU A 72 14.07 -0.90 -7.53
C GLU A 72 15.58 -0.71 -7.37
N ALA A 73 16.12 -1.07 -6.19
CA ALA A 73 17.56 -0.95 -5.91
C ALA A 73 18.42 -1.85 -6.83
N ALA A 74 17.91 -3.03 -7.19
CA ALA A 74 18.54 -3.94 -8.15
C ALA A 74 18.38 -3.51 -9.61
N GLY A 75 17.59 -2.45 -9.90
CA GLY A 75 17.29 -2.02 -11.28
C GLY A 75 16.38 -2.97 -12.04
N GLU A 76 15.71 -3.90 -11.37
CA GLU A 76 14.75 -4.83 -11.97
C GLU A 76 13.40 -4.15 -12.23
N LEU A 77 12.95 -3.32 -11.31
CA LEU A 77 11.74 -2.50 -11.43
C LEU A 77 12.13 -1.07 -11.84
N LYS A 78 12.21 -0.84 -13.14
CA LYS A 78 12.56 0.43 -13.77
C LYS A 78 11.45 0.89 -14.73
N PRO A 79 11.47 2.15 -15.24
CA PRO A 79 10.48 2.64 -16.19
C PRO A 79 10.21 1.66 -17.34
N GLY A 80 8.93 1.37 -17.61
CA GLY A 80 8.48 0.41 -18.62
C GLY A 80 8.40 -1.05 -18.14
N ARG A 81 8.83 -1.37 -16.92
CA ARG A 81 8.64 -2.69 -16.32
C ARG A 81 7.32 -2.79 -15.57
N HIS A 82 6.78 -4.00 -15.52
CA HIS A 82 5.56 -4.34 -14.81
C HIS A 82 5.87 -5.27 -13.64
N LEU A 83 5.22 -5.05 -12.51
CA LEU A 83 5.15 -6.05 -11.46
C LEU A 83 4.06 -7.06 -11.83
N LEU A 84 4.42 -8.33 -11.92
CA LEU A 84 3.52 -9.45 -12.16
C LEU A 84 3.62 -10.44 -11.00
N ASP A 85 2.48 -10.80 -10.41
CA ASP A 85 2.41 -11.81 -9.36
C ASP A 85 1.11 -12.62 -9.44
N ALA A 86 1.13 -13.82 -8.86
CA ALA A 86 -0.03 -14.72 -8.74
C ALA A 86 -0.50 -14.71 -7.29
N THR A 87 -1.43 -13.80 -6.97
CA THR A 87 -1.97 -13.67 -5.61
C THR A 87 -3.41 -13.18 -5.62
N SER A 88 -4.24 -13.75 -4.77
CA SER A 88 -5.64 -13.33 -4.57
C SER A 88 -5.88 -12.62 -3.23
N GLY A 89 -4.82 -12.44 -2.44
CA GLY A 89 -4.90 -11.97 -1.06
C GLY A 89 -4.38 -10.56 -0.84
N ASN A 90 -4.07 -10.29 0.41
CA ASN A 90 -3.60 -8.98 0.86
C ASN A 90 -2.25 -8.57 0.25
N THR A 91 -1.44 -9.53 -0.18
CA THR A 91 -0.19 -9.25 -0.92
C THR A 91 -0.47 -8.53 -2.24
N GLY A 92 -1.48 -8.98 -2.99
CA GLY A 92 -1.91 -8.31 -4.22
C GLY A 92 -2.42 -6.89 -3.96
N ILE A 93 -3.19 -6.69 -2.89
CA ILE A 93 -3.66 -5.35 -2.49
C ILE A 93 -2.47 -4.44 -2.17
N ALA A 94 -1.48 -4.95 -1.43
CA ALA A 94 -0.29 -4.18 -1.11
C ALA A 94 0.52 -3.80 -2.37
N TYR A 95 0.75 -4.73 -3.30
CA TYR A 95 1.42 -4.42 -4.57
C TYR A 95 0.65 -3.40 -5.41
N ALA A 96 -0.67 -3.55 -5.52
CA ALA A 96 -1.51 -2.61 -6.27
C ALA A 96 -1.45 -1.20 -5.68
N MET A 97 -1.54 -1.08 -4.36
CA MET A 97 -1.43 0.19 -3.63
C MET A 97 -0.05 0.83 -3.84
N ILE A 98 1.03 0.05 -3.70
CA ILE A 98 2.41 0.56 -3.90
C ILE A 98 2.62 0.96 -5.36
N GLY A 99 2.14 0.17 -6.32
CA GLY A 99 2.20 0.48 -7.75
C GLY A 99 1.50 1.79 -8.10
N ALA A 100 0.30 1.99 -7.56
CA ALA A 100 -0.44 3.24 -7.71
C ALA A 100 0.32 4.44 -7.12
N ALA A 101 0.93 4.28 -5.95
CA ALA A 101 1.67 5.36 -5.29
C ALA A 101 3.01 5.67 -5.95
N ARG A 102 3.66 4.69 -6.58
CA ARG A 102 4.98 4.82 -7.23
C ARG A 102 4.91 5.00 -8.75
N GLY A 103 3.75 4.81 -9.36
CA GLY A 103 3.53 5.02 -10.78
C GLY A 103 4.02 3.87 -11.68
N PHE A 104 4.15 2.65 -11.19
CA PHE A 104 4.43 1.49 -12.04
C PHE A 104 3.19 0.57 -12.17
N PRO A 105 3.02 -0.06 -13.34
CA PRO A 105 1.88 -0.93 -13.58
C PRO A 105 2.01 -2.26 -12.84
N VAL A 106 0.88 -2.74 -12.30
CA VAL A 106 0.76 -4.02 -11.59
C VAL A 106 -0.24 -4.90 -12.32
N THR A 107 0.13 -6.16 -12.55
CA THR A 107 -0.74 -7.20 -13.09
C THR A 107 -0.79 -8.35 -12.10
N LEU A 108 -1.98 -8.76 -11.70
CA LEU A 108 -2.18 -9.84 -10.73
C LEU A 108 -2.98 -10.97 -11.36
N CYS A 109 -2.40 -12.17 -11.36
CA CYS A 109 -3.10 -13.39 -11.77
C CYS A 109 -3.90 -13.92 -10.58
N MET A 110 -5.22 -14.03 -10.75
CA MET A 110 -6.13 -14.47 -9.70
C MET A 110 -6.98 -15.64 -10.17
N PRO A 111 -7.38 -16.57 -9.27
CA PRO A 111 -8.34 -17.60 -9.60
C PRO A 111 -9.71 -16.95 -9.89
N SER A 112 -10.51 -17.61 -10.73
CA SER A 112 -11.82 -17.11 -11.18
C SER A 112 -12.79 -16.86 -10.02
N ASN A 113 -12.70 -17.68 -8.97
CA ASN A 113 -13.55 -17.61 -7.76
C ASN A 113 -13.08 -16.57 -6.72
N ALA A 114 -12.06 -15.74 -7.01
CA ALA A 114 -11.67 -14.65 -6.14
C ALA A 114 -12.82 -13.66 -5.94
N SER A 115 -12.98 -13.12 -4.72
CA SER A 115 -14.12 -12.27 -4.37
C SER A 115 -14.16 -11.00 -5.21
N GLU A 116 -15.36 -10.57 -5.61
CA GLU A 116 -15.55 -9.32 -6.37
C GLU A 116 -15.15 -8.08 -5.59
N GLU A 117 -15.24 -8.12 -4.27
CA GLU A 117 -14.75 -7.04 -3.40
C GLU A 117 -13.26 -6.81 -3.60
N ARG A 118 -12.45 -7.87 -3.52
CA ARG A 118 -11.01 -7.78 -3.77
C ARG A 118 -10.68 -7.29 -5.17
N LYS A 119 -11.39 -7.81 -6.18
CA LYS A 119 -11.21 -7.36 -7.57
C LYS A 119 -11.52 -5.86 -7.72
N ARG A 120 -12.54 -5.35 -7.01
CA ARG A 120 -12.86 -3.91 -7.00
C ARG A 120 -11.75 -3.07 -6.36
N ILE A 121 -11.21 -3.51 -5.23
CA ILE A 121 -10.08 -2.82 -4.57
C ILE A 121 -8.88 -2.75 -5.52
N LEU A 122 -8.50 -3.86 -6.14
CA LEU A 122 -7.36 -3.92 -7.05
C LEU A 122 -7.55 -3.00 -8.28
N ARG A 123 -8.77 -2.99 -8.86
CA ARG A 123 -9.10 -2.09 -9.98
C ARG A 123 -9.06 -0.62 -9.56
N ALA A 124 -9.49 -0.30 -8.34
CA ALA A 124 -9.44 1.06 -7.80
C ALA A 124 -7.99 1.59 -7.69
N TYR A 125 -7.03 0.70 -7.42
CA TYR A 125 -5.60 1.01 -7.48
C TYR A 125 -5.01 0.96 -8.90
N GLY A 126 -5.81 0.66 -9.92
CA GLY A 126 -5.35 0.59 -11.31
C GLY A 126 -4.64 -0.71 -11.69
N ALA A 127 -4.66 -1.74 -10.83
CA ALA A 127 -4.06 -3.02 -11.16
C ALA A 127 -4.87 -3.77 -12.23
N LYS A 128 -4.16 -4.39 -13.19
CA LYS A 128 -4.74 -5.32 -14.15
C LYS A 128 -4.93 -6.70 -13.50
N ILE A 129 -6.08 -7.32 -13.76
CA ILE A 129 -6.38 -8.65 -13.26
C ILE A 129 -6.34 -9.63 -14.43
N GLY A 130 -5.36 -10.53 -14.40
CA GLY A 130 -5.26 -11.68 -15.28
C GLY A 130 -5.99 -12.89 -14.68
N ARG A 131 -6.37 -13.84 -15.53
CA ARG A 131 -6.89 -15.15 -15.08
C ARG A 131 -5.75 -16.13 -14.98
N ALA A 132 -5.59 -16.76 -13.82
CA ALA A 132 -4.82 -17.97 -13.72
C ALA A 132 -5.66 -19.10 -14.33
N HIS A 133 -5.20 -19.71 -15.40
CA HIS A 133 -5.75 -20.99 -15.85
C HIS A 133 -5.14 -22.08 -14.96
N VAL A 134 -5.98 -22.68 -14.14
CA VAL A 134 -5.68 -23.92 -13.40
C VAL A 134 -6.20 -25.07 -14.21
#